data_5ab3ce9b56eeb81aecc62d56e33b5653
#
_entry.id   5ab3ce9b56eeb81aecc62d56e33b5653
#
_cell.length_a   1.000
_cell.length_b   1.000
_cell.length_c   1.000
_cell.angle_alpha   90.00
_cell.angle_beta   90.00
_cell.angle_gamma   90.00
#
_symmetry.space_group_name_H-M   'P 1'
#
loop_
_entity.id
_entity.type
_entity.pdbx_description
1 polymer ?
#
loop_
_entity_poly.entity_id
_entity_poly.type
_entity_poly.pdbx_seq_one_letter_code
_entity_poly.pdbx_strand_id
1 'polypeptide(L)' 'MRRIKTYKKWSIWRLTAAEAIDVGGRFAAFLPETDPGAMDEPELAADSVQELIDFIDSYEK' A
#
# COMPACT_ATOMS: atom_id res chain seq x y z
N MET A 1 -8.39 4.17 -6.26
CA MET A 1 -7.42 3.07 -6.11
C MET A 1 -8.09 1.72 -6.09
N ARG A 2 -7.35 0.68 -6.40
CA ARG A 2 -7.90 -0.67 -6.52
C ARG A 2 -7.03 -1.66 -5.76
N ARG A 3 -7.66 -2.48 -4.90
CA ARG A 3 -6.94 -3.52 -4.18
C ARG A 3 -6.57 -4.65 -5.13
N ILE A 4 -5.29 -5.02 -5.15
CA ILE A 4 -4.79 -6.05 -6.06
C ILE A 4 -4.37 -7.33 -5.35
N LYS A 5 -4.00 -7.26 -4.07
CA LYS A 5 -3.70 -8.46 -3.30
C LYS A 5 -3.63 -8.14 -1.81
N THR A 6 -3.57 -9.20 -1.01
CA THR A 6 -3.31 -9.10 0.43
C THR A 6 -2.06 -9.91 0.73
N TYR A 7 -1.16 -9.35 1.53
CA TYR A 7 0.07 -10.01 1.91
C TYR A 7 0.28 -9.85 3.41
N LYS A 8 0.36 -10.95 4.13
CA LYS A 8 0.50 -10.98 5.60
C LYS A 8 -0.55 -10.08 6.28
N LYS A 9 -1.77 -10.13 5.76
CA LYS A 9 -2.94 -9.34 6.19
C LYS A 9 -2.87 -7.85 5.82
N TRP A 10 -1.78 -7.37 5.25
CA TRP A 10 -1.72 -6.03 4.69
C TRP A 10 -2.47 -6.01 3.36
N SER A 11 -3.19 -4.93 3.08
CA SER A 11 -3.83 -4.76 1.78
C SER A 11 -2.91 -3.95 0.87
N ILE A 12 -2.72 -4.45 -0.36
CA ILE A 12 -1.88 -3.79 -1.36
C ILE A 12 -2.78 -3.25 -2.47
N TRP A 13 -2.62 -1.98 -2.78
CA TRP A 13 -3.50 -1.25 -3.70
C TRP A 13 -2.71 -0.63 -4.83
N ARG A 14 -3.31 -0.62 -6.02
CA ARG A 14 -2.78 0.12 -7.15
C ARG A 14 -3.45 1.50 -7.15
N LEU A 15 -2.64 2.53 -7.24
CA LEU A 15 -3.11 3.91 -7.21
C LEU A 15 -3.35 4.43 -8.61
N THR A 16 -4.28 5.39 -8.74
CA THR A 16 -4.45 6.14 -9.98
C THR A 16 -3.27 7.12 -10.12
N ALA A 17 -3.11 7.71 -11.31
CA ALA A 17 -2.04 8.68 -11.52
C ALA A 17 -2.12 9.85 -10.54
N ALA A 18 -3.33 10.35 -10.26
CA ALA A 18 -3.53 11.44 -9.32
C ALA A 18 -3.16 11.02 -7.89
N GLU A 19 -3.57 9.84 -7.47
CA GLU A 19 -3.25 9.32 -6.15
C GLU A 19 -1.75 9.08 -5.99
N ALA A 20 -1.12 8.57 -7.05
CA ALA A 20 0.31 8.31 -7.03
C ALA A 20 1.13 9.58 -6.82
N ILE A 21 0.69 10.69 -7.37
CA ILE A 21 1.35 11.99 -7.17
C ILE A 21 1.28 12.41 -5.69
N ASP A 22 0.14 12.24 -5.07
CA ASP A 22 -0.06 12.61 -3.66
C ASP A 22 0.69 11.68 -2.71
N VAL A 23 0.71 10.40 -3.01
CA VAL A 23 1.30 9.39 -2.13
C VAL A 23 2.79 9.20 -2.35
N GLY A 24 3.26 9.45 -3.58
CA GLY A 24 4.67 9.29 -3.91
C GLY A 24 5.06 7.90 -4.40
N GLY A 25 4.09 7.10 -4.86
CA GLY A 25 4.36 5.78 -5.42
C GLY A 25 3.13 5.24 -6.15
N ARG A 26 3.34 4.30 -7.05
CA ARG A 26 2.25 3.72 -7.84
C ARG A 26 1.41 2.73 -7.08
N PHE A 27 1.95 2.17 -6.02
CA PHE A 27 1.30 1.17 -5.18
C PHE A 27 1.39 1.59 -3.73
N ALA A 28 0.43 1.15 -2.94
CA ALA A 28 0.39 1.47 -1.52
C ALA A 28 0.00 0.25 -0.72
N ALA A 29 0.48 0.17 0.52
CA ALA A 29 0.11 -0.90 1.43
C ALA A 29 -0.46 -0.29 2.70
N PHE A 30 -1.57 -0.84 3.16
CA PHE A 30 -2.24 -0.41 4.38
C PHE A 30 -2.13 -1.51 5.43
N LEU A 31 -1.93 -1.11 6.67
CA LEU A 31 -1.91 -2.03 7.81
C LEU A 31 -3.22 -2.83 7.88
N PRO A 32 -3.18 -4.05 8.43
CA PRO A 32 -4.39 -4.90 8.49
C PRO A 32 -5.60 -4.25 9.12
N GLU A 33 -5.39 -3.36 10.07
CA GLU A 33 -6.47 -2.71 10.83
C GLU A 33 -6.92 -1.39 10.22
N THR A 34 -6.28 -0.95 9.14
CA THR A 34 -6.60 0.32 8.51
C THR A 34 -7.68 0.14 7.46
N ASP A 35 -8.66 1.04 7.47
CA ASP A 35 -9.71 1.09 6.45
C ASP A 35 -9.34 2.14 5.41
N PRO A 36 -8.93 1.74 4.19
CA PRO A 36 -8.56 2.71 3.15
C PRO A 36 -9.69 3.65 2.75
N GLY A 37 -10.94 3.24 3.00
CA GLY A 37 -12.11 4.08 2.70
C GLY A 37 -12.34 5.19 3.71
N ALA A 38 -11.62 5.21 4.83
CA ALA A 38 -11.80 6.16 5.92
C ALA A 38 -10.81 7.32 5.86
N MET A 39 -10.26 7.64 4.70
CA MET A 39 -9.33 8.75 4.48
C MET A 39 -7.96 8.58 5.18
N ASP A 40 -7.65 7.37 5.61
CA ASP A 40 -6.33 7.10 6.18
C ASP A 40 -5.27 7.08 5.10
N GLU A 41 -4.06 7.51 5.46
CA GLU A 41 -2.94 7.45 4.55
C GLU A 41 -2.32 6.05 4.56
N PRO A 42 -1.76 5.59 3.44
CA PRO A 42 -1.08 4.31 3.41
C PRO A 42 0.15 4.31 4.31
N GLU A 43 0.42 3.18 4.93
CA GLU A 43 1.61 3.01 5.77
C GLU A 43 2.88 2.97 4.91
N LEU A 44 2.78 2.33 3.74
CA LEU A 44 3.91 2.18 2.82
C LEU A 44 3.47 2.53 1.41
N ALA A 45 4.41 3.06 0.62
CA ALA A 45 4.19 3.32 -0.80
C ALA A 45 5.46 2.97 -1.57
N ALA A 46 5.29 2.47 -2.79
CA ALA A 46 6.42 2.10 -3.65
C ALA A 46 5.97 2.05 -5.11
N ASP A 47 6.93 1.92 -6.00
CA ASP A 47 6.65 1.86 -7.44
C ASP A 47 6.41 0.44 -7.95
N SER A 48 6.58 -0.57 -7.09
CA SER A 48 6.29 -1.95 -7.45
C SER A 48 5.74 -2.72 -6.26
N VAL A 49 5.00 -3.78 -6.56
CA VAL A 49 4.44 -4.67 -5.54
C VAL A 49 5.56 -5.38 -4.78
N GLN A 50 6.63 -5.76 -5.48
CA GLN A 50 7.74 -6.46 -4.85
C GLN A 50 8.44 -5.59 -3.80
N GLU A 51 8.57 -4.30 -4.07
CA GLU A 51 9.12 -3.37 -3.08
C GLU A 51 8.25 -3.30 -1.84
N LEU A 52 6.92 -3.28 -2.01
CA LEU A 52 6.01 -3.29 -0.88
C LEU A 52 6.13 -4.58 -0.08
N ILE A 53 6.25 -5.71 -0.74
CA ILE A 53 6.43 -7.00 -0.06
C ILE A 53 7.72 -6.98 0.76
N ASP A 54 8.81 -6.47 0.19
CA ASP A 54 10.09 -6.38 0.88
C ASP A 54 9.99 -5.46 2.11
N PHE A 55 9.28 -4.34 1.99
CA PHE A 55 9.06 -3.43 3.11
C PHE A 55 8.20 -4.07 4.20
N ILE A 56 7.14 -4.78 3.81
CA ILE A 56 6.29 -5.47 4.78
C ILE A 56 7.08 -6.52 5.54
N ASP A 57 7.91 -7.28 4.86
CA ASP A 57 8.76 -8.29 5.50
C ASP A 57 9.72 -7.65 6.51
N SER A 58 10.28 -6.51 6.18
CA SER A 58 11.15 -5.77 7.09
C SER A 58 10.37 -5.18 8.26
N TYR A 59 9.18 -4.67 7.98
CA TYR A 59 8.34 -4.03 8.98
C TYR A 59 7.89 -5.01 10.06
N GLU A 60 7.62 -6.25 9.66
CA GLU A 60 7.07 -7.27 10.55
C GLU A 60 8.12 -8.15 11.23
N LYS A 61 9.35 -7.81 11.14
CA LYS A 61 10.38 -8.55 11.83
C LYS A 61 10.27 -8.44 13.34
#